data_26f5f525e800fe582ac25382c3729d34
#
_entry.id   26f5f525e800fe582ac25382c3729d34
#
_cell.length_a   1.000
_cell.length_b   1.000
_cell.length_c   1.000
_cell.angle_alpha   90.00
_cell.angle_beta   90.00
_cell.angle_gamma   90.00
#
_symmetry.space_group_name_H-M   'P 1'
#
loop_
_entity.id
_entity.type
_entity.pdbx_description
1 polymer ?
#
loop_
_entity_poly.entity_id
_entity_poly.type
_entity_poly.pdbx_seq_one_letter_code
_entity_poly.pdbx_strand_id
1 'polypeptide(L)'
;MPALAEARRRPGGLRRRRVSAGVLAAVAGVCLGVGAGVVPAAALPAAGPAAAASSKAAVPQGLESFYSQKVEWYDCVATAGVEKSADRTGFQCAKVTVPLDYSQPDGQTIEIAMKKHLATGSTRQGTLFVNPGGPGASGVDSVGATATTTFAGVQRAYDIIGFDPRGIGSSTAITCSTEAEAKAMEGVSPVDAAGAPIAFEKRATVMSERFKQLEADCASRTKPTELLDHVDTVSVARDLDILRALSGDQKLNYAGFSYGTYLGATYAELFPANTGRLVLDGALDPSLSYSERRQGQARGFERALRNYVAWCQSGQSCPLTGDTDAGVQQIGDVFTSANQSPVPSSDPNRPVTGEEMKRIVGFILYFPESSWSAVSEALGQVINQHDASAFRAMADQIAAQPQVNTGANIGINCLDYRVEGNMATWTAQSKELERIAPRFATVTEAGDLGCQAWGHTGTQPSKALHAKGAAPILVIGTTGDPATPYEWAEALADQLDSGQLLTWEGNGHAAYTNSGHGPCVTQAVDTYLLTGTMPKKGLTCHGKQ
;
A
#
# COMPACT_ATOMS: atom_id res chain seq x y z
N MET A 1 -31.43 28.09 -24.55
CA MET A 1 -31.57 29.49 -24.99
C MET A 1 -32.45 30.24 -24.01
N PRO A 2 -32.15 31.47 -23.58
CA PRO A 2 -30.94 32.32 -23.72
C PRO A 2 -30.19 32.48 -22.38
N ALA A 3 -28.92 32.70 -22.25
CA ALA A 3 -27.96 33.76 -22.65
C ALA A 3 -28.14 35.12 -21.95
N LEU A 4 -26.96 35.66 -21.53
CA LEU A 4 -26.60 37.03 -21.13
C LEU A 4 -26.47 37.22 -19.59
N ALA A 5 -25.45 37.90 -19.03
CA ALA A 5 -24.49 38.83 -19.61
C ALA A 5 -23.26 38.99 -18.69
N GLU A 6 -22.16 39.38 -19.32
CA GLU A 6 -20.92 39.92 -18.74
C GLU A 6 -21.12 41.16 -17.89
N ALA A 7 -20.24 41.36 -16.89
CA ALA A 7 -19.82 42.71 -16.47
C ALA A 7 -18.33 42.70 -16.07
N ARG A 8 -17.51 43.24 -16.96
CA ARG A 8 -16.12 43.70 -16.72
C ARG A 8 -16.11 44.90 -15.78
N ARG A 9 -15.14 45.00 -14.87
CA ARG A 9 -14.43 46.24 -14.52
C ARG A 9 -13.03 45.99 -13.96
N ARG A 10 -12.04 46.54 -14.58
CA ARG A 10 -10.69 46.94 -14.13
C ARG A 10 -10.68 48.47 -13.95
N PRO A 11 -9.57 49.14 -13.51
CA PRO A 11 -8.47 48.82 -12.57
C PRO A 11 -8.14 50.05 -11.64
N GLY A 12 -7.20 49.88 -10.74
CA GLY A 12 -6.47 50.97 -10.06
C GLY A 12 -5.48 50.32 -9.10
N GLY A 13 -4.25 50.55 -9.11
CA GLY A 13 -3.33 51.59 -9.46
C GLY A 13 -2.46 51.96 -8.25
N LEU A 14 -1.16 51.49 -8.24
CA LEU A 14 0.03 52.08 -7.62
C LEU A 14 0.08 52.42 -6.11
N ARG A 15 1.05 51.79 -5.36
CA ARG A 15 2.19 52.60 -4.83
C ARG A 15 3.35 51.70 -4.36
N ARG A 16 4.48 51.94 -5.04
CA ARG A 16 5.83 51.54 -4.59
C ARG A 16 6.25 52.42 -3.41
N ARG A 17 6.90 51.84 -2.39
CA ARG A 17 7.88 52.55 -1.55
C ARG A 17 9.17 51.73 -1.49
N ARG A 18 10.23 52.36 -2.02
CA ARG A 18 11.64 52.05 -1.80
C ARG A 18 12.09 52.83 -0.54
N VAL A 19 12.92 52.22 0.27
CA VAL A 19 13.95 52.87 1.13
C VAL A 19 15.01 51.75 1.31
N SER A 20 16.14 51.80 0.71
CA SER A 20 17.39 52.55 0.89
C SER A 20 18.35 51.88 1.86
N ALA A 21 19.54 51.63 1.31
CA ALA A 21 20.75 51.04 1.81
C ALA A 21 21.47 51.88 2.90
N GLY A 22 22.33 51.26 3.67
CA GLY A 22 23.35 51.88 4.54
C GLY A 22 24.23 50.79 5.11
N VAL A 23 25.35 50.52 4.59
CA VAL A 23 26.73 51.05 4.76
C VAL A 23 27.49 50.41 5.96
N LEU A 24 28.51 49.64 5.55
CA LEU A 24 29.83 49.31 6.10
C LEU A 24 30.26 49.81 7.52
N ALA A 25 30.95 48.94 8.27
CA ALA A 25 32.25 49.29 8.88
C ALA A 25 33.09 48.02 9.17
N ALA A 26 34.29 48.05 8.68
CA ALA A 26 35.38 47.12 8.94
C ALA A 26 36.13 47.60 10.21
N VAL A 27 36.66 46.66 11.01
CA VAL A 27 37.77 46.94 11.93
C VAL A 27 38.80 45.85 11.80
N ALA A 28 39.98 46.21 11.38
CA ALA A 28 41.22 45.45 11.39
C ALA A 28 41.88 45.55 12.73
N GLY A 29 42.46 44.47 13.22
CA GLY A 29 43.31 44.43 14.40
C GLY A 29 44.50 43.49 14.14
N VAL A 30 45.65 44.10 14.03
CA VAL A 30 47.01 43.53 13.89
C VAL A 30 47.57 43.22 15.25
N CYS A 31 48.28 42.09 15.42
CA CYS A 31 49.47 41.93 16.27
C CYS A 31 50.24 40.65 15.91
N LEU A 32 51.43 40.78 15.31
CA LEU A 32 52.78 40.36 15.70
C LEU A 32 52.85 39.07 16.56
N GLY A 33 53.43 37.96 16.20
CA GLY A 33 54.74 37.73 15.62
C GLY A 33 55.70 37.10 16.64
N VAL A 34 56.04 35.79 16.55
CA VAL A 34 57.35 35.24 16.95
C VAL A 34 57.59 33.99 16.14
N GLY A 35 58.75 33.93 15.47
CA GLY A 35 59.16 32.84 14.63
C GLY A 35 59.86 31.71 15.37
N ALA A 36 59.83 30.52 14.81
CA ALA A 36 60.89 29.51 14.95
C ALA A 36 60.70 28.38 13.92
N GLY A 37 61.75 28.14 13.16
CA GLY A 37 62.13 26.79 12.76
C GLY A 37 61.44 26.16 11.55
N VAL A 38 61.92 26.43 10.35
CA VAL A 38 61.61 25.66 9.13
C VAL A 38 62.39 24.34 9.16
N VAL A 39 61.67 23.20 9.19
CA VAL A 39 62.20 21.89 8.80
C VAL A 39 61.46 21.52 7.52
N PRO A 40 62.13 21.16 6.40
CA PRO A 40 61.44 20.77 5.18
C PRO A 40 60.84 19.36 5.34
N ALA A 41 59.49 19.29 5.41
CA ALA A 41 58.79 18.03 5.28
C ALA A 41 58.78 17.60 3.82
N ALA A 42 59.32 16.41 3.58
CA ALA A 42 59.23 15.75 2.29
C ALA A 42 57.75 15.52 1.90
N ALA A 43 57.36 16.01 0.74
CA ALA A 43 56.04 15.80 0.17
C ALA A 43 55.85 14.31 -0.14
N LEU A 44 54.99 13.64 0.61
CA LEU A 44 54.39 12.37 0.21
C LEU A 44 53.43 12.62 -0.94
N PRO A 45 53.40 11.78 -2.00
CA PRO A 45 52.46 11.94 -3.09
C PRO A 45 51.06 11.74 -2.52
N ALA A 46 50.15 12.72 -2.77
CA ALA A 46 48.75 12.60 -2.48
C ALA A 46 48.19 11.38 -3.22
N ALA A 47 47.79 10.37 -2.46
CA ALA A 47 46.98 9.30 -2.98
C ALA A 47 45.68 9.91 -3.47
N GLY A 48 45.47 9.97 -4.77
CA GLY A 48 44.20 10.31 -5.39
C GLY A 48 43.13 9.38 -4.84
N PRO A 49 41.85 9.82 -4.78
CA PRO A 49 40.75 8.96 -4.35
C PRO A 49 40.76 7.72 -5.28
N ALA A 50 41.07 6.56 -4.70
CA ALA A 50 40.87 5.30 -5.38
C ALA A 50 39.38 5.24 -5.74
N ALA A 51 39.05 5.30 -7.02
CA ALA A 51 37.73 4.97 -7.51
C ALA A 51 37.44 3.56 -7.01
N ALA A 52 36.53 3.46 -6.02
CA ALA A 52 36.03 2.18 -5.58
C ALA A 52 35.42 1.52 -6.81
N ALA A 53 36.08 0.50 -7.31
CA ALA A 53 35.53 -0.36 -8.36
C ALA A 53 34.25 -0.96 -7.77
N SER A 54 33.11 -0.47 -8.24
CA SER A 54 31.78 -0.97 -7.89
C SER A 54 31.73 -2.42 -8.39
N SER A 55 31.95 -3.37 -7.47
CA SER A 55 31.70 -4.77 -7.77
C SER A 55 30.21 -4.93 -8.05
N LYS A 56 29.85 -5.41 -9.26
CA LYS A 56 28.49 -5.87 -9.52
C LYS A 56 28.10 -6.85 -8.42
N ALA A 57 26.88 -6.68 -7.88
CA ALA A 57 26.33 -7.66 -6.95
C ALA A 57 26.46 -9.07 -7.56
N ALA A 58 26.91 -10.03 -6.75
CA ALA A 58 27.08 -11.40 -7.22
C ALA A 58 25.71 -11.98 -7.57
N VAL A 59 25.59 -12.53 -8.78
CA VAL A 59 24.40 -13.28 -9.19
C VAL A 59 24.35 -14.57 -8.39
N PRO A 60 23.22 -14.95 -7.79
CA PRO A 60 23.08 -16.22 -7.10
C PRO A 60 23.32 -17.39 -8.07
N GLN A 61 24.01 -18.43 -7.59
CA GLN A 61 24.35 -19.61 -8.38
C GLN A 61 23.09 -20.29 -8.96
N GLY A 62 23.14 -20.66 -10.23
CA GLY A 62 22.03 -21.29 -10.96
C GLY A 62 20.99 -20.30 -11.49
N LEU A 63 21.15 -18.99 -11.25
CA LEU A 63 20.23 -17.96 -11.73
C LEU A 63 20.83 -17.08 -12.84
N GLU A 64 22.01 -17.42 -13.36
CA GLU A 64 22.76 -16.60 -14.31
C GLU A 64 21.98 -16.29 -15.59
N SER A 65 21.20 -17.24 -16.09
CA SER A 65 20.34 -17.07 -17.29
C SER A 65 19.23 -16.04 -17.05
N PHE A 66 18.62 -16.04 -15.86
CA PHE A 66 17.56 -15.10 -15.51
C PHE A 66 18.07 -13.67 -15.33
N TYR A 67 19.29 -13.51 -14.80
CA TYR A 67 19.93 -12.20 -14.59
C TYR A 67 20.56 -11.63 -15.85
N SER A 68 20.73 -12.42 -16.92
CA SER A 68 21.36 -12.01 -18.19
C SER A 68 20.40 -12.01 -19.39
N GLN A 69 19.12 -12.34 -19.19
CA GLN A 69 18.14 -12.31 -20.27
C GLN A 69 17.94 -10.89 -20.80
N LYS A 70 17.63 -10.78 -22.10
CA LYS A 70 17.30 -9.50 -22.72
C LYS A 70 15.85 -9.15 -22.47
N VAL A 71 15.59 -7.95 -21.94
CA VAL A 71 14.22 -7.45 -21.78
C VAL A 71 13.78 -6.79 -23.08
N GLU A 72 12.76 -7.36 -23.70
CA GLU A 72 12.15 -6.81 -24.93
C GLU A 72 11.02 -5.85 -24.54
N TRP A 73 11.33 -4.55 -24.56
CA TRP A 73 10.35 -3.51 -24.31
C TRP A 73 9.56 -3.21 -25.60
N TYR A 74 8.25 -3.12 -25.49
CA TYR A 74 7.33 -2.75 -26.56
C TYR A 74 6.35 -1.66 -26.12
N ASP A 75 5.73 -0.96 -27.08
CA ASP A 75 4.70 0.02 -26.79
C ASP A 75 3.44 -0.69 -26.29
N CYS A 76 2.98 -0.36 -25.07
CA CYS A 76 1.81 -0.96 -24.47
C CYS A 76 0.54 -0.78 -25.32
N VAL A 77 0.44 0.27 -26.12
CA VAL A 77 -0.69 0.52 -27.03
C VAL A 77 -0.74 -0.50 -28.18
N ALA A 78 0.43 -1.03 -28.59
CA ALA A 78 0.55 -1.89 -29.76
C ALA A 78 0.19 -3.36 -29.49
N THR A 79 0.20 -3.80 -28.24
CA THR A 79 0.07 -5.23 -27.87
C THR A 79 -1.01 -5.44 -26.83
N ALA A 80 -2.00 -6.26 -27.15
CA ALA A 80 -3.02 -6.69 -26.18
C ALA A 80 -2.43 -7.74 -25.21
N GLY A 81 -2.92 -7.75 -23.95
CA GLY A 81 -2.68 -8.83 -23.00
C GLY A 81 -1.89 -8.44 -21.76
N VAL A 82 -1.02 -7.43 -21.80
CA VAL A 82 -0.33 -6.89 -20.61
C VAL A 82 -1.09 -5.68 -20.07
N GLU A 83 -1.74 -4.96 -20.93
CA GLU A 83 -2.37 -3.68 -20.64
C GLU A 83 -3.87 -3.85 -20.38
N LYS A 84 -4.24 -3.85 -19.12
CA LYS A 84 -5.64 -3.73 -18.69
C LYS A 84 -5.99 -2.30 -18.26
N SER A 85 -4.97 -1.49 -18.00
CA SER A 85 -5.13 -0.07 -17.64
C SER A 85 -5.74 0.74 -18.77
N ALA A 86 -6.59 1.70 -18.43
CA ALA A 86 -7.21 2.62 -19.40
C ALA A 86 -6.20 3.56 -20.06
N ASP A 87 -5.14 3.93 -19.34
CA ASP A 87 -4.06 4.79 -19.86
C ASP A 87 -2.87 3.93 -20.33
N ARG A 88 -2.69 3.85 -21.66
CA ARG A 88 -1.63 3.07 -22.32
C ARG A 88 -0.62 3.98 -23.05
N THR A 89 -0.94 5.26 -23.20
CA THR A 89 -0.15 6.20 -23.99
C THR A 89 1.13 6.61 -23.24
N GLY A 90 2.28 6.50 -23.92
CA GLY A 90 3.58 6.90 -23.37
C GLY A 90 4.22 5.87 -22.41
N PHE A 91 3.65 4.67 -22.34
CA PHE A 91 4.19 3.58 -21.53
C PHE A 91 4.84 2.48 -22.38
N GLN A 92 5.86 1.85 -21.83
CA GLN A 92 6.48 0.65 -22.39
C GLN A 92 6.17 -0.54 -21.48
N CYS A 93 5.85 -1.68 -22.12
CA CYS A 93 5.55 -2.93 -21.45
C CYS A 93 6.62 -3.98 -21.75
N ALA A 94 6.83 -4.90 -20.84
CA ALA A 94 7.71 -6.06 -21.04
C ALA A 94 7.27 -7.23 -20.17
N LYS A 95 7.74 -8.42 -20.54
CA LYS A 95 7.70 -9.61 -19.69
C LYS A 95 9.09 -10.14 -19.45
N VAL A 96 9.32 -10.67 -18.27
CA VAL A 96 10.58 -11.24 -17.81
C VAL A 96 10.31 -12.65 -17.29
N THR A 97 11.16 -13.60 -17.68
CA THR A 97 11.07 -14.98 -17.21
C THR A 97 11.80 -15.12 -15.87
N VAL A 98 11.17 -15.81 -14.91
CA VAL A 98 11.75 -16.13 -13.60
C VAL A 98 11.49 -17.59 -13.25
N PRO A 99 12.26 -18.23 -12.34
CA PRO A 99 11.94 -19.57 -11.86
C PRO A 99 10.57 -19.60 -11.17
N LEU A 100 9.79 -20.66 -11.39
CA LEU A 100 8.62 -20.92 -10.56
C LEU A 100 9.06 -21.19 -9.12
N ASP A 101 9.98 -22.12 -8.93
CA ASP A 101 10.58 -22.50 -7.65
C ASP A 101 12.08 -22.12 -7.63
N TYR A 102 12.46 -21.21 -6.75
CA TYR A 102 13.85 -20.78 -6.58
C TYR A 102 14.77 -21.86 -5.98
N SER A 103 14.23 -22.92 -5.43
CA SER A 103 14.98 -24.11 -4.99
C SER A 103 15.31 -25.04 -6.16
N GLN A 104 14.62 -24.90 -7.29
CA GLN A 104 14.76 -25.69 -8.51
C GLN A 104 14.84 -24.78 -9.75
N PRO A 105 15.88 -23.95 -9.87
CA PRO A 105 15.96 -22.91 -10.93
C PRO A 105 15.97 -23.46 -12.36
N ASP A 106 16.38 -24.72 -12.55
CA ASP A 106 16.36 -25.41 -13.84
C ASP A 106 14.98 -26.05 -14.16
N GLY A 107 14.00 -25.87 -13.25
CA GLY A 107 12.63 -26.43 -13.38
C GLY A 107 11.73 -25.55 -14.22
N GLN A 108 10.44 -25.52 -13.84
CA GLN A 108 9.43 -24.68 -14.51
C GLN A 108 9.70 -23.20 -14.32
N THR A 109 9.32 -22.41 -15.31
CA THR A 109 9.42 -20.94 -15.28
C THR A 109 8.06 -20.27 -15.40
N ILE A 110 7.99 -19.03 -14.95
CA ILE A 110 6.83 -18.15 -15.07
C ILE A 110 7.24 -16.80 -15.62
N GLU A 111 6.27 -15.98 -16.02
CA GLU A 111 6.51 -14.64 -16.54
C GLU A 111 6.06 -13.57 -15.55
N ILE A 112 6.89 -12.53 -15.40
CA ILE A 112 6.59 -11.31 -14.63
C ILE A 112 6.39 -10.16 -15.60
N ALA A 113 5.22 -9.53 -15.56
CA ALA A 113 4.88 -8.37 -16.39
C ALA A 113 5.32 -7.07 -15.72
N MET A 114 5.83 -6.16 -16.55
CA MET A 114 6.25 -4.81 -16.16
C MET A 114 5.64 -3.77 -17.08
N LYS A 115 5.33 -2.60 -16.52
CA LYS A 115 4.95 -1.39 -17.25
C LYS A 115 5.81 -0.24 -16.76
N LYS A 116 6.39 0.52 -17.70
CA LYS A 116 7.37 1.56 -17.44
C LYS A 116 6.93 2.89 -18.02
N HIS A 117 7.02 3.96 -17.23
CA HIS A 117 7.01 5.33 -17.70
C HIS A 117 8.43 5.89 -17.64
N LEU A 118 8.95 6.36 -18.78
CA LEU A 118 10.32 6.85 -18.87
C LEU A 118 10.53 8.16 -18.12
N ALA A 119 11.74 8.34 -17.57
CA ALA A 119 12.16 9.60 -17.00
C ALA A 119 12.05 10.74 -18.03
N THR A 120 11.47 11.89 -17.62
CA THR A 120 11.27 13.05 -18.52
C THR A 120 12.44 14.03 -18.51
N GLY A 121 13.36 13.94 -17.54
CA GLY A 121 14.51 14.82 -17.44
C GLY A 121 15.71 14.34 -18.23
N SER A 122 16.69 15.23 -18.42
CA SER A 122 17.92 14.94 -19.16
C SER A 122 18.92 14.05 -18.39
N THR A 123 18.75 13.90 -17.08
CA THR A 123 19.65 13.11 -16.21
C THR A 123 18.85 12.06 -15.46
N ARG A 124 18.86 10.86 -16.01
CA ARG A 124 18.26 9.69 -15.37
C ARG A 124 19.16 9.21 -14.22
N GLN A 125 18.58 8.98 -13.04
CA GLN A 125 19.28 8.45 -11.86
C GLN A 125 19.13 6.94 -11.68
N GLY A 126 18.14 6.32 -12.35
CA GLY A 126 17.86 4.88 -12.26
C GLY A 126 16.38 4.59 -12.43
N THR A 127 15.98 3.41 -11.97
CA THR A 127 14.58 2.97 -11.93
C THR A 127 14.04 3.12 -10.51
N LEU A 128 12.78 3.59 -10.40
CA LEU A 128 11.98 3.49 -9.18
C LEU A 128 10.90 2.43 -9.41
N PHE A 129 11.03 1.29 -8.75
CA PHE A 129 10.01 0.27 -8.73
C PHE A 129 8.90 0.64 -7.76
N VAL A 130 7.65 0.38 -8.15
CA VAL A 130 6.48 0.70 -7.32
C VAL A 130 5.59 -0.52 -7.12
N ASN A 131 5.05 -0.68 -5.90
CA ASN A 131 4.10 -1.72 -5.57
C ASN A 131 2.95 -1.13 -4.73
N PRO A 132 1.70 -1.21 -5.23
CA PRO A 132 0.54 -0.61 -4.57
C PRO A 132 0.05 -1.37 -3.34
N GLY A 133 0.51 -2.61 -3.13
CA GLY A 133 0.12 -3.44 -2.00
C GLY A 133 -1.01 -4.41 -2.30
N GLY A 134 -1.95 -4.50 -1.40
CA GLY A 134 -3.01 -5.50 -1.36
C GLY A 134 -2.78 -6.53 -0.25
N PRO A 135 -2.05 -7.67 -0.44
CA PRO A 135 -1.45 -8.18 -1.69
C PRO A 135 -2.49 -8.45 -2.77
N GLY A 136 -2.06 -8.62 -4.00
CA GLY A 136 -2.97 -8.96 -5.12
C GLY A 136 -3.35 -7.77 -6.02
N ALA A 137 -2.93 -6.54 -5.71
CA ALA A 137 -3.12 -5.40 -6.59
C ALA A 137 -2.06 -5.37 -7.71
N SER A 138 -2.50 -4.98 -8.92
CA SER A 138 -1.63 -4.88 -10.10
C SER A 138 -0.75 -3.61 -10.02
N GLY A 139 0.56 -3.80 -10.07
CA GLY A 139 1.52 -2.71 -10.22
C GLY A 139 1.53 -2.14 -11.65
N VAL A 140 1.27 -2.98 -12.65
CA VAL A 140 1.11 -2.58 -14.06
C VAL A 140 -0.05 -1.61 -14.24
N ASP A 141 -1.20 -1.89 -13.61
CA ASP A 141 -2.36 -0.99 -13.66
C ASP A 141 -2.09 0.28 -12.84
N SER A 142 -1.52 0.14 -11.65
CA SER A 142 -1.26 1.24 -10.73
C SER A 142 -0.31 2.30 -11.30
N VAL A 143 0.77 1.90 -11.99
CA VAL A 143 1.76 2.85 -12.52
C VAL A 143 1.16 3.78 -13.58
N GLY A 144 0.13 3.35 -14.31
CA GLY A 144 -0.57 4.18 -15.28
C GLY A 144 -1.12 5.47 -14.67
N ALA A 145 -1.70 5.37 -13.47
CA ALA A 145 -2.27 6.51 -12.76
C ALA A 145 -1.23 7.26 -11.90
N THR A 146 -0.27 6.55 -11.30
CA THR A 146 0.59 7.12 -10.25
C THR A 146 1.89 7.75 -10.77
N ALA A 147 2.41 7.32 -11.91
CA ALA A 147 3.68 7.81 -12.45
C ALA A 147 3.70 9.34 -12.67
N THR A 148 2.59 9.92 -13.13
CA THR A 148 2.45 11.35 -13.42
C THR A 148 1.70 12.13 -12.34
N THR A 149 1.22 11.48 -11.32
CA THR A 149 0.52 12.10 -10.18
C THR A 149 1.32 11.97 -8.90
N THR A 150 1.28 10.82 -8.23
CA THR A 150 2.01 10.57 -6.98
C THR A 150 3.52 10.79 -7.15
N PHE A 151 4.10 10.31 -8.25
CA PHE A 151 5.54 10.37 -8.51
C PHE A 151 5.96 11.54 -9.42
N ALA A 152 5.08 12.51 -9.67
CA ALA A 152 5.37 13.66 -10.55
C ALA A 152 6.65 14.43 -10.17
N GLY A 153 6.95 14.56 -8.88
CA GLY A 153 8.13 15.23 -8.36
C GLY A 153 9.44 14.52 -8.71
N VAL A 154 9.43 13.19 -8.78
CA VAL A 154 10.63 12.36 -9.00
C VAL A 154 10.70 11.77 -10.41
N GLN A 155 9.62 11.78 -11.17
CA GLN A 155 9.51 11.19 -12.50
C GLN A 155 10.50 11.77 -13.52
N ARG A 156 10.98 13.00 -13.30
CA ARG A 156 12.06 13.59 -14.12
C ARG A 156 13.40 12.86 -13.99
N ALA A 157 13.65 12.17 -12.87
CA ALA A 157 14.91 11.52 -12.55
C ALA A 157 14.86 9.99 -12.65
N TYR A 158 13.69 9.41 -12.57
CA TYR A 158 13.50 7.96 -12.56
C TYR A 158 12.61 7.47 -13.69
N ASP A 159 12.99 6.34 -14.29
CA ASP A 159 11.99 5.50 -14.93
C ASP A 159 11.11 4.91 -13.82
N ILE A 160 9.80 5.13 -13.89
CA ILE A 160 8.87 4.56 -12.91
C ILE A 160 8.35 3.23 -13.45
N ILE A 161 8.63 2.13 -12.76
CA ILE A 161 8.20 0.78 -13.16
C ILE A 161 7.21 0.23 -12.14
N GLY A 162 5.99 -0.06 -12.59
CA GLY A 162 5.07 -0.97 -11.93
C GLY A 162 5.25 -2.37 -12.48
N PHE A 163 5.20 -3.37 -11.63
CA PHE A 163 5.23 -4.77 -12.02
C PHE A 163 4.10 -5.52 -11.33
N ASP A 164 3.61 -6.54 -12.00
CA ASP A 164 2.66 -7.48 -11.39
C ASP A 164 3.47 -8.60 -10.75
N PRO A 165 3.44 -8.76 -9.42
CA PRO A 165 4.04 -9.92 -8.79
C PRO A 165 3.50 -11.24 -9.35
N ARG A 166 4.25 -12.33 -9.17
CA ARG A 166 3.78 -13.68 -9.48
C ARG A 166 2.40 -13.93 -8.86
N GLY A 167 1.52 -14.56 -9.59
CA GLY A 167 0.14 -14.79 -9.19
C GLY A 167 -0.83 -13.65 -9.53
N ILE A 168 -0.36 -12.51 -10.09
CA ILE A 168 -1.16 -11.29 -10.21
C ILE A 168 -1.22 -10.79 -11.67
N GLY A 169 -2.36 -10.27 -12.05
CA GLY A 169 -2.58 -9.40 -13.22
C GLY A 169 -2.13 -9.99 -14.54
N SER A 170 -1.17 -9.32 -15.17
CA SER A 170 -0.60 -9.67 -16.48
C SER A 170 0.63 -10.56 -16.41
N SER A 171 1.15 -10.82 -15.20
CA SER A 171 2.12 -11.90 -14.93
C SER A 171 1.45 -13.27 -15.05
N THR A 172 2.21 -14.35 -14.88
CA THR A 172 1.59 -15.67 -14.70
C THR A 172 0.74 -15.60 -13.43
N ALA A 173 -0.59 -15.59 -13.60
CA ALA A 173 -1.56 -15.23 -12.58
C ALA A 173 -2.27 -16.44 -11.97
N ILE A 174 -2.61 -16.35 -10.68
CA ILE A 174 -3.65 -17.17 -10.09
C ILE A 174 -4.98 -16.76 -10.74
N THR A 175 -5.69 -17.72 -11.28
CA THR A 175 -6.96 -17.50 -11.97
C THR A 175 -8.05 -18.29 -11.27
N CYS A 176 -9.07 -17.59 -10.80
CA CYS A 176 -10.26 -18.16 -10.19
C CYS A 176 -11.50 -17.62 -10.91
N SER A 177 -12.67 -18.20 -10.68
CA SER A 177 -13.91 -17.60 -11.15
C SER A 177 -14.33 -16.46 -10.23
N THR A 178 -14.89 -15.41 -10.81
CA THR A 178 -15.39 -14.26 -10.04
C THR A 178 -16.50 -14.65 -9.06
N GLU A 179 -17.27 -15.70 -9.38
CA GLU A 179 -18.31 -16.25 -8.49
C GLU A 179 -17.68 -16.88 -7.23
N ALA A 180 -16.64 -17.72 -7.39
CA ALA A 180 -15.94 -18.34 -6.25
C ALA A 180 -15.25 -17.30 -5.37
N GLU A 181 -14.59 -16.29 -5.99
CA GLU A 181 -13.96 -15.18 -5.28
C GLU A 181 -14.97 -14.34 -4.49
N ALA A 182 -16.08 -13.94 -5.12
CA ALA A 182 -17.14 -13.18 -4.46
C ALA A 182 -17.72 -13.95 -3.27
N LYS A 183 -17.96 -15.25 -3.44
CA LYS A 183 -18.51 -16.12 -2.40
C LYS A 183 -17.55 -16.32 -1.23
N ALA A 184 -16.25 -16.43 -1.47
CA ALA A 184 -15.24 -16.54 -0.42
C ALA A 184 -15.16 -15.26 0.42
N MET A 185 -15.32 -14.09 -0.20
CA MET A 185 -15.29 -12.79 0.45
C MET A 185 -16.62 -12.36 1.06
N GLU A 186 -17.68 -13.11 0.81
CA GLU A 186 -18.98 -12.87 1.44
C GLU A 186 -18.90 -13.12 2.95
N GLY A 187 -19.17 -12.11 3.77
CA GLY A 187 -19.21 -12.24 5.22
C GLY A 187 -20.26 -13.27 5.66
N VAL A 188 -19.96 -14.00 6.71
CA VAL A 188 -20.97 -14.87 7.36
C VAL A 188 -21.59 -14.09 8.50
N SER A 189 -22.89 -13.81 8.41
CA SER A 189 -23.61 -13.04 9.42
C SER A 189 -23.39 -13.63 10.83
N PRO A 190 -23.08 -12.80 11.84
CA PRO A 190 -22.96 -13.25 13.22
C PRO A 190 -24.32 -13.53 13.87
N VAL A 191 -25.42 -13.18 13.20
CA VAL A 191 -26.81 -13.42 13.64
C VAL A 191 -27.59 -14.13 12.55
N ASP A 192 -28.59 -14.91 12.95
CA ASP A 192 -29.55 -15.53 12.04
C ASP A 192 -30.64 -14.55 11.60
N ALA A 193 -31.59 -15.01 10.80
CA ALA A 193 -32.69 -14.20 10.30
C ALA A 193 -33.63 -13.68 11.40
N ALA A 194 -33.64 -14.29 12.60
CA ALA A 194 -34.39 -13.85 13.76
C ALA A 194 -33.58 -12.91 14.68
N GLY A 195 -32.31 -12.60 14.32
CA GLY A 195 -31.41 -11.77 15.11
C GLY A 195 -30.71 -12.53 16.25
N ALA A 196 -30.84 -13.87 16.34
CA ALA A 196 -30.16 -14.66 17.35
C ALA A 196 -28.68 -14.91 16.97
N PRO A 197 -27.74 -14.85 17.94
CA PRO A 197 -26.33 -15.07 17.67
C PRO A 197 -26.04 -16.44 17.06
N ILE A 198 -25.25 -16.48 15.98
CA ILE A 198 -24.74 -17.70 15.39
C ILE A 198 -23.36 -17.98 15.99
N ALA A 199 -23.19 -19.14 16.63
CA ALA A 199 -21.90 -19.53 17.19
C ALA A 199 -20.80 -19.55 16.12
N PHE A 200 -19.58 -19.13 16.52
CA PHE A 200 -18.44 -19.05 15.61
C PHE A 200 -18.18 -20.37 14.88
N GLU A 201 -18.30 -21.51 15.56
CA GLU A 201 -18.04 -22.84 14.98
C GLU A 201 -18.96 -23.14 13.78
N LYS A 202 -20.20 -22.64 13.79
CA LYS A 202 -21.11 -22.76 12.64
C LYS A 202 -20.68 -21.84 11.50
N ARG A 203 -20.30 -20.60 11.81
CA ARG A 203 -19.77 -19.64 10.82
C ARG A 203 -18.46 -20.18 10.21
N ALA A 204 -17.56 -20.70 11.05
CA ALA A 204 -16.31 -21.32 10.67
C ALA A 204 -16.47 -22.46 9.66
N THR A 205 -17.50 -23.30 9.84
CA THR A 205 -17.81 -24.36 8.88
C THR A 205 -18.13 -23.78 7.50
N VAL A 206 -18.98 -22.75 7.44
CA VAL A 206 -19.33 -22.10 6.16
C VAL A 206 -18.12 -21.42 5.53
N MET A 207 -17.33 -20.70 6.32
CA MET A 207 -16.09 -20.05 5.83
C MET A 207 -15.12 -21.09 5.28
N SER A 208 -14.86 -22.18 6.03
CA SER A 208 -13.95 -23.25 5.58
C SER A 208 -14.37 -23.87 4.26
N GLU A 209 -15.66 -24.15 4.08
CA GLU A 209 -16.17 -24.68 2.80
C GLU A 209 -16.00 -23.71 1.65
N ARG A 210 -16.22 -22.41 1.88
CA ARG A 210 -16.03 -21.37 0.84
C ARG A 210 -14.56 -21.26 0.42
N PHE A 211 -13.61 -21.32 1.37
CA PHE A 211 -12.18 -21.27 1.07
C PHE A 211 -11.69 -22.52 0.34
N LYS A 212 -12.18 -23.71 0.70
CA LYS A 212 -11.90 -24.95 -0.04
C LYS A 212 -12.44 -24.91 -1.47
N GLN A 213 -13.66 -24.39 -1.65
CA GLN A 213 -14.27 -24.24 -2.98
C GLN A 213 -13.48 -23.23 -3.84
N LEU A 214 -13.02 -22.14 -3.24
CA LEU A 214 -12.19 -21.16 -3.93
C LEU A 214 -10.84 -21.80 -4.34
N GLU A 215 -10.17 -22.53 -3.44
CA GLU A 215 -8.92 -23.23 -3.76
C GLU A 215 -9.13 -24.18 -4.94
N ALA A 216 -10.12 -25.06 -4.88
CA ALA A 216 -10.40 -26.02 -5.95
C ALA A 216 -10.70 -25.34 -7.29
N ASP A 217 -11.46 -24.23 -7.30
CA ASP A 217 -11.71 -23.45 -8.49
C ASP A 217 -10.42 -22.81 -9.04
N CYS A 218 -9.62 -22.19 -8.16
CA CYS A 218 -8.34 -21.58 -8.56
C CYS A 218 -7.35 -22.64 -9.08
N ALA A 219 -7.19 -23.79 -8.42
CA ALA A 219 -6.29 -24.87 -8.81
C ALA A 219 -6.67 -25.42 -10.20
N SER A 220 -7.97 -25.52 -10.50
CA SER A 220 -8.44 -25.99 -11.81
C SER A 220 -8.11 -25.04 -12.96
N ARG A 221 -8.00 -23.75 -12.70
CA ARG A 221 -7.86 -22.68 -13.70
C ARG A 221 -6.44 -22.13 -13.80
N THR A 222 -5.66 -22.15 -12.72
CA THR A 222 -4.29 -21.65 -12.70
C THR A 222 -3.34 -22.57 -13.44
N LYS A 223 -2.44 -22.00 -14.25
CA LYS A 223 -1.41 -22.74 -14.98
C LYS A 223 -0.05 -22.02 -14.89
N PRO A 224 1.01 -22.69 -14.41
CA PRO A 224 1.00 -24.04 -13.78
C PRO A 224 0.26 -24.00 -12.44
N THR A 225 -0.35 -25.12 -12.04
CA THR A 225 -1.11 -25.20 -10.78
C THR A 225 -0.20 -25.04 -9.56
N GLU A 226 1.04 -25.49 -9.66
CA GLU A 226 2.09 -25.37 -8.64
C GLU A 226 2.37 -23.89 -8.26
N LEU A 227 1.93 -22.91 -9.07
CA LEU A 227 2.03 -21.50 -8.74
C LEU A 227 1.34 -21.17 -7.39
N LEU A 228 0.31 -21.93 -7.00
CA LEU A 228 -0.38 -21.75 -5.71
C LEU A 228 0.54 -21.93 -4.50
N ASP A 229 1.64 -22.69 -4.66
CA ASP A 229 2.65 -22.93 -3.62
C ASP A 229 3.84 -21.96 -3.68
N HIS A 230 3.89 -21.07 -4.67
CA HIS A 230 5.07 -20.25 -4.95
C HIS A 230 4.78 -18.75 -5.14
N VAL A 231 3.71 -18.23 -4.55
CA VAL A 231 3.37 -16.78 -4.60
C VAL A 231 3.77 -16.02 -3.33
N ASP A 232 4.59 -16.62 -2.47
CA ASP A 232 5.07 -16.01 -1.24
C ASP A 232 5.93 -14.75 -1.48
N THR A 233 5.97 -13.85 -0.49
CA THR A 233 6.69 -12.57 -0.57
C THR A 233 8.20 -12.74 -0.73
N VAL A 234 8.81 -13.82 -0.23
CA VAL A 234 10.24 -14.10 -0.41
C VAL A 234 10.55 -14.39 -1.88
N SER A 235 9.69 -15.17 -2.55
CA SER A 235 9.80 -15.44 -3.99
C SER A 235 9.61 -14.16 -4.82
N VAL A 236 8.64 -13.31 -4.46
CA VAL A 236 8.45 -12.00 -5.11
C VAL A 236 9.65 -11.07 -4.91
N ALA A 237 10.28 -11.06 -3.73
CA ALA A 237 11.48 -10.26 -3.48
C ALA A 237 12.68 -10.72 -4.34
N ARG A 238 12.79 -12.02 -4.62
CA ARG A 238 13.80 -12.57 -5.54
C ARG A 238 13.49 -12.21 -6.99
N ASP A 239 12.23 -12.24 -7.42
CA ASP A 239 11.82 -11.72 -8.73
C ASP A 239 12.23 -10.25 -8.87
N LEU A 240 11.95 -9.43 -7.84
CA LEU A 240 12.29 -8.01 -7.86
C LEU A 240 13.79 -7.75 -7.99
N ASP A 241 14.66 -8.61 -7.42
CA ASP A 241 16.11 -8.47 -7.62
C ASP A 241 16.54 -8.81 -9.06
N ILE A 242 15.90 -9.78 -9.71
CA ILE A 242 16.10 -10.04 -11.14
C ILE A 242 15.66 -8.82 -11.95
N LEU A 243 14.47 -8.25 -11.69
CA LEU A 243 13.96 -7.06 -12.40
C LEU A 243 14.90 -5.85 -12.22
N ARG A 244 15.42 -5.62 -11.00
CA ARG A 244 16.43 -4.60 -10.72
C ARG A 244 17.67 -4.77 -11.61
N ALA A 245 18.21 -5.98 -11.63
CA ALA A 245 19.41 -6.27 -12.41
C ALA A 245 19.20 -6.07 -13.91
N LEU A 246 18.07 -6.52 -14.44
CA LEU A 246 17.68 -6.37 -15.84
C LEU A 246 17.36 -4.92 -16.24
N SER A 247 17.01 -4.07 -15.28
CA SER A 247 16.86 -2.62 -15.51
C SER A 247 18.21 -1.88 -15.56
N GLY A 248 19.32 -2.59 -15.32
CA GLY A 248 20.67 -2.06 -15.33
C GLY A 248 21.08 -1.34 -14.04
N ASP A 249 20.26 -1.39 -13.02
CA ASP A 249 20.49 -0.70 -11.76
C ASP A 249 21.29 -1.59 -10.77
N GLN A 250 22.30 -1.00 -10.14
CA GLN A 250 23.11 -1.69 -9.13
C GLN A 250 22.33 -1.86 -7.82
N LYS A 251 21.46 -0.92 -7.50
CA LYS A 251 20.65 -0.88 -6.28
C LYS A 251 19.19 -0.67 -6.62
N LEU A 252 18.32 -1.29 -5.85
CA LEU A 252 16.89 -1.12 -5.94
C LEU A 252 16.47 0.22 -5.34
N ASN A 253 15.83 1.11 -6.12
CA ASN A 253 15.01 2.16 -5.57
C ASN A 253 13.56 1.71 -5.64
N TYR A 254 12.82 1.88 -4.56
CA TYR A 254 11.52 1.26 -4.41
C TYR A 254 10.56 2.11 -3.58
N ALA A 255 9.31 2.15 -3.98
CA ALA A 255 8.22 2.72 -3.20
C ALA A 255 7.12 1.65 -3.03
N GLY A 256 6.94 1.17 -1.81
CA GLY A 256 5.92 0.20 -1.46
C GLY A 256 4.87 0.78 -0.55
N PHE A 257 3.62 0.48 -0.86
CA PHE A 257 2.47 0.93 -0.09
C PHE A 257 1.77 -0.26 0.54
N SER A 258 1.32 -0.12 1.81
CA SER A 258 0.58 -1.20 2.47
C SER A 258 1.37 -2.51 2.48
N TYR A 259 0.83 -3.61 1.96
CA TYR A 259 1.58 -4.87 1.78
C TYR A 259 2.92 -4.68 1.03
N GLY A 260 2.99 -3.71 0.11
CA GLY A 260 4.26 -3.40 -0.58
C GLY A 260 5.40 -3.01 0.36
N THR A 261 5.10 -2.58 1.58
CA THR A 261 6.10 -2.31 2.62
C THR A 261 6.73 -3.59 3.16
N TYR A 262 5.94 -4.65 3.32
CA TYR A 262 6.42 -5.97 3.69
C TYR A 262 7.32 -6.58 2.60
N LEU A 263 6.93 -6.42 1.33
CA LEU A 263 7.77 -6.81 0.20
C LEU A 263 9.11 -6.04 0.20
N GLY A 264 9.08 -4.71 0.36
CA GLY A 264 10.29 -3.88 0.40
C GLY A 264 11.22 -4.20 1.58
N ALA A 265 10.65 -4.43 2.77
CA ALA A 265 11.41 -4.86 3.95
C ALA A 265 12.02 -6.26 3.76
N THR A 266 11.26 -7.21 3.21
CA THR A 266 11.74 -8.56 2.87
C THR A 266 12.86 -8.50 1.82
N TYR A 267 12.73 -7.65 0.81
CA TYR A 267 13.81 -7.43 -0.16
C TYR A 267 15.08 -6.91 0.52
N ALA A 268 14.96 -5.91 1.38
CA ALA A 268 16.11 -5.33 2.08
C ALA A 268 16.79 -6.34 3.03
N GLU A 269 16.02 -7.24 3.64
CA GLU A 269 16.54 -8.34 4.46
C GLU A 269 17.34 -9.35 3.63
N LEU A 270 16.81 -9.73 2.44
CA LEU A 270 17.45 -10.73 1.56
C LEU A 270 18.63 -10.15 0.78
N PHE A 271 18.56 -8.89 0.38
CA PHE A 271 19.49 -8.23 -0.51
C PHE A 271 19.98 -6.87 0.03
N PRO A 272 20.54 -6.82 1.26
CA PRO A 272 20.91 -5.53 1.87
C PRO A 272 21.94 -4.76 1.05
N ALA A 273 22.88 -5.47 0.41
CA ALA A 273 23.89 -4.85 -0.46
C ALA A 273 23.29 -4.25 -1.75
N ASN A 274 22.14 -4.76 -2.21
CA ASN A 274 21.43 -4.28 -3.40
C ASN A 274 20.38 -3.22 -3.09
N THR A 275 20.15 -2.92 -1.80
CA THR A 275 19.17 -1.95 -1.35
C THR A 275 19.66 -0.52 -1.61
N GLY A 276 18.84 0.27 -2.29
CA GLY A 276 19.03 1.68 -2.58
C GLY A 276 18.12 2.57 -1.72
N ARG A 277 17.32 3.41 -2.36
CA ARG A 277 16.36 4.30 -1.70
C ARG A 277 15.00 3.64 -1.61
N LEU A 278 14.62 3.20 -0.42
CA LEU A 278 13.34 2.55 -0.17
C LEU A 278 12.41 3.46 0.63
N VAL A 279 11.18 3.62 0.13
CA VAL A 279 10.06 4.30 0.81
C VAL A 279 9.00 3.25 1.10
N LEU A 280 8.65 3.08 2.37
CA LEU A 280 7.70 2.08 2.87
C LEU A 280 6.56 2.82 3.58
N ASP A 281 5.45 3.04 2.88
CA ASP A 281 4.35 3.90 3.32
C ASP A 281 3.09 3.10 3.66
N GLY A 282 2.50 3.36 4.83
CA GLY A 282 1.45 2.53 5.40
C GLY A 282 2.01 1.15 5.78
N ALA A 283 2.98 1.14 6.67
CA ALA A 283 3.85 0.00 6.91
C ALA A 283 3.17 -1.16 7.64
N LEU A 284 3.49 -2.39 7.23
CA LEU A 284 3.20 -3.62 7.95
C LEU A 284 4.33 -3.94 8.95
N ASP A 285 3.96 -4.50 10.09
CA ASP A 285 4.91 -5.08 11.06
C ASP A 285 5.14 -6.57 10.72
N PRO A 286 6.32 -6.97 10.22
CA PRO A 286 6.59 -8.34 9.81
C PRO A 286 6.73 -9.32 10.99
N SER A 287 6.83 -8.83 12.22
CA SER A 287 6.95 -9.66 13.41
C SER A 287 5.62 -10.24 13.89
N LEU A 288 4.50 -9.68 13.45
CA LEU A 288 3.16 -10.10 13.84
C LEU A 288 2.77 -11.42 13.17
N SER A 289 2.14 -12.31 13.91
CA SER A 289 1.41 -13.45 13.36
C SER A 289 0.20 -12.99 12.52
N TYR A 290 -0.35 -13.88 11.70
CA TYR A 290 -1.51 -13.53 10.88
C TYR A 290 -2.70 -13.08 11.73
N SER A 291 -2.95 -13.77 12.82
CA SER A 291 -4.02 -13.44 13.78
C SER A 291 -3.79 -12.06 14.42
N GLU A 292 -2.58 -11.75 14.90
CA GLU A 292 -2.27 -10.44 15.51
C GLU A 292 -2.43 -9.31 14.50
N ARG A 293 -1.99 -9.52 13.25
CA ARG A 293 -2.19 -8.59 12.15
C ARG A 293 -3.68 -8.33 11.91
N ARG A 294 -4.51 -9.39 11.83
CA ARG A 294 -5.96 -9.27 11.61
C ARG A 294 -6.64 -8.52 12.75
N GLN A 295 -6.27 -8.79 13.99
CA GLN A 295 -6.79 -8.08 15.16
C GLN A 295 -6.35 -6.60 15.17
N GLY A 296 -5.09 -6.31 14.83
CA GLY A 296 -4.58 -4.95 14.71
C GLY A 296 -5.35 -4.16 13.65
N GLN A 297 -5.59 -4.76 12.49
CA GLN A 297 -6.36 -4.16 11.41
C GLN A 297 -7.81 -3.88 11.82
N ALA A 298 -8.47 -4.82 12.52
CA ALA A 298 -9.82 -4.61 13.04
C ALA A 298 -9.88 -3.40 14.00
N ARG A 299 -8.91 -3.29 14.93
CA ARG A 299 -8.80 -2.10 15.81
C ARG A 299 -8.57 -0.82 15.03
N GLY A 300 -7.76 -0.88 13.96
CA GLY A 300 -7.51 0.27 13.09
C GLY A 300 -8.79 0.80 12.44
N PHE A 301 -9.60 -0.09 11.88
CA PHE A 301 -10.90 0.27 11.30
C PHE A 301 -11.89 0.81 12.33
N GLU A 302 -11.97 0.21 13.51
CA GLU A 302 -12.86 0.71 14.57
C GLU A 302 -12.42 2.11 15.05
N ARG A 303 -11.11 2.36 15.18
CA ARG A 303 -10.54 3.67 15.48
C ARG A 303 -10.87 4.69 14.38
N ALA A 304 -10.69 4.33 13.13
CA ALA A 304 -10.98 5.21 11.99
C ALA A 304 -12.48 5.55 11.89
N LEU A 305 -13.36 4.59 12.21
CA LEU A 305 -14.81 4.86 12.31
C LEU A 305 -15.11 5.90 13.40
N ARG A 306 -14.46 5.80 14.55
CA ARG A 306 -14.60 6.79 15.63
C ARG A 306 -14.11 8.17 15.20
N ASN A 307 -12.98 8.22 14.49
CA ASN A 307 -12.44 9.47 13.93
C ASN A 307 -13.42 10.08 12.93
N TYR A 308 -14.01 9.25 12.05
CA TYR A 308 -15.07 9.70 11.13
C TYR A 308 -16.27 10.27 11.87
N VAL A 309 -16.78 9.60 12.91
CA VAL A 309 -17.94 10.08 13.68
C VAL A 309 -17.62 11.41 14.35
N ALA A 310 -16.46 11.54 15.00
CA ALA A 310 -16.04 12.79 15.64
C ALA A 310 -15.92 13.95 14.61
N TRP A 311 -15.34 13.66 13.45
CA TRP A 311 -15.27 14.61 12.33
C TRP A 311 -16.66 15.01 11.83
N CYS A 312 -17.56 14.04 11.59
CA CYS A 312 -18.92 14.29 11.15
C CYS A 312 -19.65 15.20 12.13
N GLN A 313 -19.63 14.86 13.44
CA GLN A 313 -20.31 15.60 14.50
C GLN A 313 -19.74 17.01 14.74
N SER A 314 -18.51 17.28 14.32
CA SER A 314 -17.96 18.64 14.33
C SER A 314 -18.53 19.53 13.20
N GLY A 315 -19.14 18.94 12.18
CA GLY A 315 -19.75 19.64 11.03
C GLY A 315 -21.25 19.90 11.19
N GLN A 316 -21.80 20.72 10.29
CA GLN A 316 -23.22 21.14 10.36
C GLN A 316 -24.22 20.13 9.76
N SER A 317 -23.74 19.16 8.94
CA SER A 317 -24.60 18.25 8.16
C SER A 317 -24.47 16.79 8.58
N CYS A 318 -24.01 16.53 9.82
CA CYS A 318 -23.89 15.17 10.32
C CYS A 318 -25.28 14.58 10.66
N PRO A 319 -25.64 13.40 10.14
CA PRO A 319 -26.91 12.76 10.49
C PRO A 319 -26.87 12.06 11.86
N LEU A 320 -25.68 11.94 12.46
CA LEU A 320 -25.47 11.27 13.73
C LEU A 320 -25.63 12.25 14.90
N THR A 321 -26.23 11.79 15.99
CA THR A 321 -26.57 12.62 17.15
C THR A 321 -25.88 12.11 18.43
N GLY A 322 -25.80 12.95 19.46
CA GLY A 322 -25.13 12.63 20.70
C GLY A 322 -23.62 12.85 20.65
N ASP A 323 -22.89 12.10 21.48
CA ASP A 323 -21.43 12.07 21.44
C ASP A 323 -20.88 11.04 20.42
N THR A 324 -19.57 10.91 20.36
CA THR A 324 -18.90 9.98 19.42
C THR A 324 -19.32 8.52 19.66
N ASP A 325 -19.49 8.10 20.91
CA ASP A 325 -19.92 6.74 21.24
C ASP A 325 -21.36 6.48 20.77
N ALA A 326 -22.26 7.43 20.98
CA ALA A 326 -23.62 7.37 20.48
C ALA A 326 -23.68 7.32 18.95
N GLY A 327 -22.88 8.13 18.26
CA GLY A 327 -22.81 8.13 16.80
C GLY A 327 -22.26 6.82 16.23
N VAL A 328 -21.23 6.24 16.83
CA VAL A 328 -20.70 4.91 16.46
C VAL A 328 -21.75 3.83 16.70
N GLN A 329 -22.51 3.90 17.79
CA GLN A 329 -23.60 2.97 18.05
C GLN A 329 -24.71 3.08 17.00
N GLN A 330 -25.13 4.31 16.64
CA GLN A 330 -26.15 4.54 15.59
C GLN A 330 -25.72 3.92 14.24
N ILE A 331 -24.45 4.00 13.85
CA ILE A 331 -23.95 3.34 12.65
C ILE A 331 -24.08 1.80 12.79
N GLY A 332 -23.72 1.25 13.94
CA GLY A 332 -23.88 -0.18 14.23
C GLY A 332 -25.33 -0.65 14.14
N ASP A 333 -26.26 0.17 14.64
CA ASP A 333 -27.70 -0.09 14.59
C ASP A 333 -28.23 -0.04 13.14
N VAL A 334 -27.74 0.91 12.32
CA VAL A 334 -28.04 0.97 10.88
C VAL A 334 -27.59 -0.30 10.18
N PHE A 335 -26.35 -0.75 10.41
CA PHE A 335 -25.85 -1.99 9.81
C PHE A 335 -26.67 -3.21 10.25
N THR A 336 -26.99 -3.31 11.52
CA THR A 336 -27.78 -4.43 12.06
C THR A 336 -29.19 -4.46 11.47
N SER A 337 -29.87 -3.32 11.44
CA SER A 337 -31.20 -3.20 10.86
C SER A 337 -31.22 -3.51 9.36
N ALA A 338 -30.22 -3.02 8.61
CA ALA A 338 -30.09 -3.29 7.18
C ALA A 338 -29.72 -4.75 6.86
N ASN A 339 -29.12 -5.48 7.80
CA ASN A 339 -28.90 -6.92 7.63
C ASN A 339 -30.20 -7.72 7.84
N GLN A 340 -31.06 -7.28 8.74
CA GLN A 340 -32.38 -7.91 8.99
C GLN A 340 -33.39 -7.57 7.88
N SER A 341 -33.40 -6.33 7.41
CA SER A 341 -34.24 -5.82 6.34
C SER A 341 -33.41 -4.93 5.39
N PRO A 342 -32.91 -5.48 4.29
CA PRO A 342 -32.11 -4.72 3.34
C PRO A 342 -32.82 -3.45 2.87
N VAL A 343 -32.12 -2.32 2.86
CA VAL A 343 -32.69 -1.01 2.56
C VAL A 343 -32.84 -0.84 1.05
N PRO A 344 -34.02 -0.40 0.55
CA PRO A 344 -34.25 -0.13 -0.86
C PRO A 344 -33.20 0.83 -1.46
N SER A 345 -32.91 0.67 -2.75
CA SER A 345 -32.01 1.55 -3.49
C SER A 345 -32.66 2.00 -4.82
N SER A 346 -31.95 2.82 -5.59
CA SER A 346 -32.35 3.22 -6.95
C SER A 346 -32.56 2.04 -7.91
N ASP A 347 -31.95 0.88 -7.62
CA ASP A 347 -32.26 -0.38 -8.30
C ASP A 347 -33.11 -1.26 -7.35
N PRO A 348 -34.41 -1.46 -7.64
CA PRO A 348 -35.29 -2.22 -6.77
C PRO A 348 -34.90 -3.70 -6.62
N ASN A 349 -34.08 -4.24 -7.55
CA ASN A 349 -33.58 -5.62 -7.47
C ASN A 349 -32.26 -5.73 -6.66
N ARG A 350 -31.70 -4.62 -6.24
CA ARG A 350 -30.41 -4.55 -5.54
C ARG A 350 -30.51 -3.70 -4.26
N PRO A 351 -31.36 -4.10 -3.29
CA PRO A 351 -31.37 -3.45 -1.99
C PRO A 351 -30.01 -3.61 -1.30
N VAL A 352 -29.66 -2.72 -0.38
CA VAL A 352 -28.34 -2.70 0.26
C VAL A 352 -28.43 -3.31 1.66
N THR A 353 -27.59 -4.31 1.94
CA THR A 353 -27.47 -4.94 3.25
C THR A 353 -26.51 -4.17 4.17
N GLY A 354 -26.61 -4.40 5.48
CA GLY A 354 -25.69 -3.81 6.44
C GLY A 354 -24.23 -4.25 6.25
N GLU A 355 -23.98 -5.50 5.82
CA GLU A 355 -22.61 -5.95 5.49
C GLU A 355 -22.05 -5.22 4.26
N GLU A 356 -22.91 -4.92 3.27
CA GLU A 356 -22.48 -4.12 2.12
C GLU A 356 -22.20 -2.67 2.52
N MET A 357 -23.05 -2.04 3.33
CA MET A 357 -22.80 -0.70 3.89
C MET A 357 -21.49 -0.66 4.69
N LYS A 358 -21.25 -1.65 5.54
CA LYS A 358 -20.01 -1.79 6.32
C LYS A 358 -18.77 -1.84 5.44
N ARG A 359 -18.80 -2.64 4.36
CA ARG A 359 -17.67 -2.71 3.41
C ARG A 359 -17.43 -1.37 2.72
N ILE A 360 -18.50 -0.68 2.30
CA ILE A 360 -18.40 0.64 1.67
C ILE A 360 -17.81 1.67 2.64
N VAL A 361 -18.32 1.73 3.86
CA VAL A 361 -17.78 2.64 4.90
C VAL A 361 -16.31 2.31 5.17
N GLY A 362 -15.98 1.03 5.38
CA GLY A 362 -14.60 0.59 5.55
C GLY A 362 -13.69 1.03 4.40
N PHE A 363 -14.13 0.88 3.14
CA PHE A 363 -13.38 1.35 1.98
C PHE A 363 -13.16 2.86 1.97
N ILE A 364 -14.17 3.66 2.31
CA ILE A 364 -14.05 5.13 2.33
C ILE A 364 -13.12 5.60 3.46
N LEU A 365 -13.00 4.87 4.56
CA LEU A 365 -12.05 5.18 5.63
C LEU A 365 -10.57 5.06 5.20
N TYR A 366 -10.25 4.42 4.08
CA TYR A 366 -8.91 4.46 3.47
C TYR A 366 -8.52 5.86 2.96
N PHE A 367 -9.50 6.73 2.71
CA PHE A 367 -9.26 8.06 2.13
C PHE A 367 -9.27 9.14 3.23
N PRO A 368 -8.66 10.31 2.97
CA PRO A 368 -8.68 11.42 3.91
C PRO A 368 -10.09 11.99 4.11
N GLU A 369 -10.25 12.81 5.14
CA GLU A 369 -11.53 13.40 5.59
C GLU A 369 -12.32 14.10 4.49
N SER A 370 -11.65 14.61 3.46
CA SER A 370 -12.29 15.24 2.29
C SER A 370 -13.26 14.31 1.55
N SER A 371 -13.11 12.98 1.72
CA SER A 371 -13.97 11.97 1.11
C SER A 371 -15.13 11.55 2.01
N TRP A 372 -15.15 11.94 3.29
CA TRP A 372 -16.07 11.40 4.29
C TRP A 372 -17.49 11.99 4.22
N SER A 373 -17.65 13.17 3.60
CA SER A 373 -18.97 13.79 3.41
C SER A 373 -19.96 12.88 2.65
N ALA A 374 -19.45 12.08 1.70
CA ALA A 374 -20.28 11.15 0.95
C ALA A 374 -20.90 10.06 1.84
N VAL A 375 -20.15 9.58 2.85
CA VAL A 375 -20.67 8.62 3.85
C VAL A 375 -21.74 9.28 4.71
N SER A 376 -21.52 10.53 5.14
CA SER A 376 -22.49 11.28 5.95
C SER A 376 -23.81 11.49 5.20
N GLU A 377 -23.73 11.82 3.90
CA GLU A 377 -24.91 11.95 3.04
C GLU A 377 -25.66 10.62 2.90
N ALA A 378 -24.94 9.53 2.60
CA ALA A 378 -25.53 8.20 2.44
C ALA A 378 -26.18 7.68 3.73
N LEU A 379 -25.52 7.86 4.89
CA LEU A 379 -26.10 7.53 6.19
C LEU A 379 -27.35 8.39 6.47
N GLY A 380 -27.32 9.67 6.13
CA GLY A 380 -28.47 10.57 6.27
C GLY A 380 -29.67 10.12 5.45
N GLN A 381 -29.48 9.65 4.22
CA GLN A 381 -30.55 9.09 3.38
C GLN A 381 -31.13 7.81 4.00
N VAL A 382 -30.28 6.90 4.48
CA VAL A 382 -30.74 5.67 5.14
C VAL A 382 -31.53 5.98 6.43
N ILE A 383 -31.01 6.85 7.29
CA ILE A 383 -31.59 7.16 8.59
C ILE A 383 -32.93 7.92 8.44
N ASN A 384 -32.96 8.92 7.57
CA ASN A 384 -34.10 9.85 7.49
C ASN A 384 -35.14 9.48 6.41
N GLN A 385 -34.73 8.74 5.36
CA GLN A 385 -35.56 8.49 4.18
C GLN A 385 -35.77 6.99 3.89
N HIS A 386 -35.05 6.10 4.62
CA HIS A 386 -35.03 4.67 4.34
C HIS A 386 -34.64 4.36 2.88
N ASP A 387 -33.65 5.10 2.37
CA ASP A 387 -33.12 5.01 1.00
C ASP A 387 -31.59 4.78 1.01
N ALA A 388 -31.13 3.71 0.38
CA ALA A 388 -29.72 3.37 0.24
C ALA A 388 -29.15 3.64 -1.16
N SER A 389 -29.80 4.51 -1.95
CA SER A 389 -29.36 4.80 -3.34
C SER A 389 -27.93 5.36 -3.41
N ALA A 390 -27.52 6.19 -2.44
CA ALA A 390 -26.15 6.70 -2.39
C ALA A 390 -25.13 5.59 -2.08
N PHE A 391 -25.46 4.67 -1.15
CA PHE A 391 -24.61 3.49 -0.92
C PHE A 391 -24.51 2.58 -2.15
N ARG A 392 -25.60 2.39 -2.89
CA ARG A 392 -25.61 1.62 -4.14
C ARG A 392 -24.68 2.26 -5.18
N ALA A 393 -24.78 3.58 -5.36
CA ALA A 393 -23.89 4.31 -6.28
C ALA A 393 -22.41 4.19 -5.88
N MET A 394 -22.09 4.28 -4.58
CA MET A 394 -20.72 4.05 -4.10
C MET A 394 -20.25 2.61 -4.37
N ALA A 395 -21.09 1.61 -4.11
CA ALA A 395 -20.76 0.21 -4.39
C ALA A 395 -20.43 0.00 -5.87
N ASP A 396 -21.23 0.57 -6.77
CA ASP A 396 -21.01 0.47 -8.21
C ASP A 396 -19.73 1.20 -8.66
N GLN A 397 -19.40 2.34 -8.05
CA GLN A 397 -18.13 3.04 -8.28
C GLN A 397 -16.93 2.24 -7.78
N ILE A 398 -17.02 1.62 -6.59
CA ILE A 398 -15.97 0.76 -6.04
C ILE A 398 -15.76 -0.46 -6.96
N ALA A 399 -16.84 -1.09 -7.41
CA ALA A 399 -16.77 -2.24 -8.31
C ALA A 399 -16.15 -1.92 -9.69
N ALA A 400 -16.25 -0.66 -10.14
CA ALA A 400 -15.64 -0.19 -11.38
C ALA A 400 -14.12 0.08 -11.26
N GLN A 401 -13.56 0.13 -10.04
CA GLN A 401 -12.11 0.28 -9.85
C GLN A 401 -11.37 -1.02 -10.17
N PRO A 402 -10.06 -0.95 -10.51
CA PRO A 402 -9.22 -2.14 -10.58
C PRO A 402 -9.32 -2.94 -9.28
N GLN A 403 -9.71 -4.19 -9.40
CA GLN A 403 -9.93 -5.04 -8.23
C GLN A 403 -8.64 -5.78 -7.84
N VAL A 404 -8.47 -6.00 -6.55
CA VAL A 404 -7.45 -6.93 -6.03
C VAL A 404 -7.83 -8.35 -6.47
N ASN A 405 -6.88 -9.11 -6.99
CA ASN A 405 -7.07 -10.53 -7.25
C ASN A 405 -7.25 -11.27 -5.92
N THR A 406 -8.47 -11.71 -5.64
CA THR A 406 -8.84 -12.33 -4.35
C THR A 406 -8.11 -13.65 -4.12
N GLY A 407 -8.01 -14.51 -5.15
CA GLY A 407 -7.28 -15.78 -5.05
C GLY A 407 -5.81 -15.55 -4.75
N ALA A 408 -5.16 -14.59 -5.43
CA ALA A 408 -3.78 -14.23 -5.15
C ALA A 408 -3.62 -13.58 -3.76
N ASN A 409 -4.55 -12.71 -3.34
CA ASN A 409 -4.52 -12.11 -2.00
C ASN A 409 -4.51 -13.18 -0.91
N ILE A 410 -5.41 -14.16 -1.02
CA ILE A 410 -5.50 -15.27 -0.07
C ILE A 410 -4.23 -16.13 -0.15
N GLY A 411 -3.82 -16.56 -1.35
CA GLY A 411 -2.65 -17.40 -1.55
C GLY A 411 -1.37 -16.79 -0.98
N ILE A 412 -1.10 -15.52 -1.24
CA ILE A 412 0.07 -14.80 -0.74
C ILE A 412 0.03 -14.71 0.79
N ASN A 413 -1.08 -14.23 1.37
CA ASN A 413 -1.20 -14.14 2.82
C ASN A 413 -1.05 -15.51 3.50
N CYS A 414 -1.60 -16.57 2.92
CA CYS A 414 -1.53 -17.90 3.51
C CYS A 414 -0.13 -18.54 3.39
N LEU A 415 0.65 -18.20 2.35
CA LEU A 415 2.05 -18.64 2.22
C LEU A 415 3.02 -17.81 3.07
N ASP A 416 2.73 -16.53 3.29
CA ASP A 416 3.58 -15.64 4.08
C ASP A 416 3.50 -15.93 5.59
N TYR A 417 2.39 -16.54 6.05
CA TYR A 417 2.15 -16.81 7.46
C TYR A 417 1.93 -18.31 7.71
N ARG A 418 2.52 -18.80 8.79
CA ARG A 418 2.21 -20.15 9.30
C ARG A 418 0.82 -20.12 9.94
N VAL A 419 0.00 -21.13 9.62
CA VAL A 419 -1.29 -21.32 10.30
C VAL A 419 -1.05 -21.66 11.77
N GLU A 420 -1.69 -20.91 12.67
CA GLU A 420 -1.55 -21.08 14.11
C GLU A 420 -2.91 -21.35 14.77
N GLY A 421 -2.89 -22.18 15.81
CA GLY A 421 -4.08 -22.46 16.61
C GLY A 421 -4.94 -23.61 16.07
N ASN A 422 -6.18 -23.60 16.54
CA ASN A 422 -7.21 -24.58 16.24
C ASN A 422 -8.59 -23.96 16.51
N MET A 423 -9.68 -24.71 16.34
CA MET A 423 -11.04 -24.21 16.52
C MET A 423 -11.26 -23.49 17.87
N ALA A 424 -10.70 -24.00 18.97
CA ALA A 424 -10.85 -23.37 20.28
C ALA A 424 -10.12 -22.01 20.34
N THR A 425 -8.90 -21.94 19.77
CA THR A 425 -8.13 -20.69 19.64
C THR A 425 -8.88 -19.69 18.78
N TRP A 426 -9.36 -20.10 17.61
CA TRP A 426 -10.07 -19.21 16.67
C TRP A 426 -11.41 -18.74 17.21
N THR A 427 -12.13 -19.58 17.97
CA THR A 427 -13.33 -19.15 18.71
C THR A 427 -13.02 -18.07 19.74
N ALA A 428 -11.89 -18.20 20.46
CA ALA A 428 -11.47 -17.18 21.42
C ALA A 428 -11.06 -15.87 20.70
N GLN A 429 -10.37 -15.97 19.57
CA GLN A 429 -9.99 -14.83 18.74
C GLN A 429 -11.21 -14.10 18.14
N SER A 430 -12.21 -14.84 17.67
CA SER A 430 -13.47 -14.26 17.19
C SER A 430 -14.18 -13.45 18.28
N LYS A 431 -14.29 -13.98 19.49
CA LYS A 431 -14.85 -13.26 20.64
C LYS A 431 -14.07 -12.00 20.99
N GLU A 432 -12.74 -12.08 20.92
CA GLU A 432 -11.88 -10.92 21.15
C GLU A 432 -12.07 -9.87 20.05
N LEU A 433 -12.17 -10.27 18.78
CA LEU A 433 -12.49 -9.36 17.67
C LEU A 433 -13.82 -8.67 17.88
N GLU A 434 -14.86 -9.40 18.26
CA GLU A 434 -16.18 -8.83 18.58
C GLU A 434 -16.12 -7.81 19.73
N ARG A 435 -15.21 -8.01 20.70
CA ARG A 435 -15.02 -7.10 21.83
C ARG A 435 -14.25 -5.83 21.45
N ILE A 436 -13.19 -5.95 20.64
CA ILE A 436 -12.27 -4.83 20.31
C ILE A 436 -12.70 -4.02 19.09
N ALA A 437 -13.46 -4.63 18.18
CA ALA A 437 -13.89 -4.02 16.93
C ALA A 437 -15.29 -4.53 16.53
N PRO A 438 -16.32 -4.25 17.32
CA PRO A 438 -17.64 -4.86 17.16
C PRO A 438 -18.30 -4.57 15.80
N ARG A 439 -17.88 -3.52 15.08
CA ARG A 439 -18.42 -3.18 13.76
C ARG A 439 -17.64 -3.86 12.64
N PHE A 440 -16.36 -4.17 12.84
CA PHE A 440 -15.48 -4.72 11.80
C PHE A 440 -14.98 -6.15 12.08
N ALA A 441 -15.38 -6.77 13.19
CA ALA A 441 -14.96 -8.13 13.58
C ALA A 441 -15.12 -9.15 12.44
N THR A 442 -16.29 -9.19 11.78
CA THR A 442 -16.59 -10.15 10.71
C THR A 442 -15.76 -9.96 9.45
N VAL A 443 -15.22 -8.75 9.21
CA VAL A 443 -14.36 -8.47 8.04
C VAL A 443 -12.99 -9.15 8.16
N THR A 444 -12.53 -9.39 9.40
CA THR A 444 -11.19 -9.92 9.68
C THR A 444 -11.19 -11.34 10.25
N GLU A 445 -12.36 -11.96 10.42
CA GLU A 445 -12.57 -13.18 11.21
C GLU A 445 -11.94 -14.46 10.62
N ALA A 446 -11.85 -14.58 9.28
CA ALA A 446 -11.42 -15.84 8.64
C ALA A 446 -9.97 -16.24 8.98
N GLY A 447 -9.03 -15.28 8.96
CA GLY A 447 -7.65 -15.46 9.42
C GLY A 447 -7.02 -16.84 9.13
N ASP A 448 -6.43 -17.43 10.16
CA ASP A 448 -5.78 -18.74 10.10
C ASP A 448 -6.73 -19.87 9.69
N LEU A 449 -8.00 -19.80 10.08
CA LEU A 449 -9.03 -20.77 9.65
C LEU A 449 -9.18 -20.79 8.12
N GLY A 450 -9.19 -19.62 7.49
CA GLY A 450 -9.27 -19.50 6.03
C GLY A 450 -8.05 -20.10 5.36
N CYS A 451 -6.84 -19.82 5.86
CA CYS A 451 -5.60 -20.37 5.32
C CYS A 451 -5.51 -21.89 5.51
N GLN A 452 -5.96 -22.42 6.67
CA GLN A 452 -6.04 -23.88 6.85
C GLN A 452 -6.99 -24.52 5.82
N ALA A 453 -8.09 -23.88 5.52
CA ALA A 453 -9.06 -24.39 4.55
C ALA A 453 -8.58 -24.23 3.10
N TRP A 454 -7.82 -23.19 2.78
CA TRP A 454 -7.15 -22.94 1.50
C TRP A 454 -6.09 -24.01 1.20
N GLY A 455 -5.34 -24.48 2.21
CA GLY A 455 -4.45 -25.65 2.11
C GLY A 455 -3.01 -25.32 1.72
N HIS A 456 -2.73 -24.25 0.99
CA HIS A 456 -1.37 -23.77 0.65
C HIS A 456 -0.92 -22.79 1.73
N THR A 457 0.02 -23.18 2.60
CA THR A 457 0.34 -22.41 3.81
C THR A 457 1.84 -22.31 4.07
N GLY A 458 2.26 -21.17 4.61
CA GLY A 458 3.62 -20.93 5.06
C GLY A 458 4.03 -21.85 6.22
N THR A 459 5.30 -22.16 6.29
CA THR A 459 5.87 -23.04 7.32
C THR A 459 6.68 -22.27 8.37
N GLN A 460 7.11 -21.06 8.03
CA GLN A 460 7.96 -20.26 8.90
C GLN A 460 7.13 -19.32 9.80
N PRO A 461 7.51 -19.14 11.06
CA PRO A 461 6.90 -18.13 11.91
C PRO A 461 7.25 -16.73 11.44
N SER A 462 6.36 -15.78 11.69
CA SER A 462 6.64 -14.35 11.53
C SER A 462 7.84 -13.94 12.39
N LYS A 463 8.63 -12.98 11.91
CA LYS A 463 9.82 -12.51 12.60
C LYS A 463 10.12 -11.06 12.26
N ALA A 464 10.81 -10.36 13.16
CA ALA A 464 11.39 -9.07 12.87
C ALA A 464 12.37 -9.14 11.69
N LEU A 465 12.41 -8.08 10.87
CA LEU A 465 13.34 -7.92 9.76
C LEU A 465 14.33 -6.79 10.11
N HIS A 466 15.61 -7.08 10.00
CA HIS A 466 16.67 -6.14 10.39
C HIS A 466 17.32 -5.45 9.20
N ALA A 467 17.33 -6.09 8.03
CA ALA A 467 17.97 -5.59 6.80
C ALA A 467 19.41 -5.09 7.06
N LYS A 468 20.19 -5.86 7.82
CA LYS A 468 21.51 -5.46 8.30
C LYS A 468 22.47 -5.11 7.15
N GLY A 469 22.95 -3.88 7.15
CA GLY A 469 23.86 -3.38 6.11
C GLY A 469 23.14 -2.75 4.91
N ALA A 470 21.82 -2.70 4.91
CA ALA A 470 21.06 -1.96 3.90
C ALA A 470 21.28 -0.44 4.01
N ALA A 471 21.08 0.27 2.90
CA ALA A 471 21.02 1.73 2.89
C ALA A 471 19.87 2.22 3.78
N PRO A 472 19.86 3.49 4.23
CA PRO A 472 18.77 4.05 5.02
C PRO A 472 17.40 3.87 4.35
N ILE A 473 16.41 3.40 5.12
CA ILE A 473 15.05 3.10 4.66
C ILE A 473 14.07 4.08 5.29
N LEU A 474 13.27 4.77 4.47
CA LEU A 474 12.24 5.69 4.94
C LEU A 474 10.92 4.92 5.16
N VAL A 475 10.49 4.84 6.41
CA VAL A 475 9.20 4.25 6.82
C VAL A 475 8.23 5.39 7.11
N ILE A 476 7.00 5.29 6.60
CA ILE A 476 5.96 6.32 6.80
C ILE A 476 4.76 5.69 7.47
N GLY A 477 4.26 6.35 8.53
CA GLY A 477 3.07 5.94 9.25
C GLY A 477 2.06 7.08 9.38
N THR A 478 0.79 6.76 9.18
CA THR A 478 -0.35 7.67 9.38
C THR A 478 -1.05 7.35 10.69
N THR A 479 -1.24 8.34 11.57
CA THR A 479 -1.75 8.10 12.94
C THR A 479 -3.17 7.55 12.98
N GLY A 480 -4.00 7.91 12.00
CA GLY A 480 -5.38 7.42 11.84
C GLY A 480 -5.54 6.36 10.75
N ASP A 481 -4.49 5.61 10.40
CA ASP A 481 -4.55 4.57 9.37
C ASP A 481 -5.47 3.41 9.80
N PRO A 482 -6.52 3.09 9.01
CA PRO A 482 -7.42 1.98 9.31
C PRO A 482 -6.83 0.61 8.99
N ALA A 483 -6.00 0.51 7.96
CA ALA A 483 -5.56 -0.76 7.37
C ALA A 483 -4.20 -1.22 7.89
N THR A 484 -3.29 -0.27 8.11
CA THR A 484 -1.97 -0.47 8.67
C THR A 484 -1.76 0.48 9.85
N PRO A 485 -2.25 0.08 11.04
CA PRO A 485 -2.16 0.90 12.25
C PRO A 485 -0.78 1.51 12.44
N TYR A 486 -0.73 2.76 12.87
CA TYR A 486 0.50 3.56 13.02
C TYR A 486 1.59 2.85 13.83
N GLU A 487 1.18 2.06 14.83
CA GLU A 487 2.06 1.27 15.68
C GLU A 487 2.91 0.27 14.89
N TRP A 488 2.44 -0.16 13.72
CA TRP A 488 3.20 -1.06 12.83
C TRP A 488 4.32 -0.33 12.08
N ALA A 489 4.11 0.94 11.75
CA ALA A 489 5.15 1.75 11.14
C ALA A 489 6.26 2.08 12.16
N GLU A 490 5.89 2.35 13.41
CA GLU A 490 6.86 2.48 14.50
C GLU A 490 7.66 1.19 14.67
N ALA A 491 6.97 0.04 14.77
CA ALA A 491 7.61 -1.27 14.93
C ALA A 491 8.56 -1.60 13.76
N LEU A 492 8.14 -1.39 12.50
CA LEU A 492 9.00 -1.65 11.34
C LEU A 492 10.23 -0.74 11.32
N ALA A 493 10.05 0.56 11.62
CA ALA A 493 11.17 1.50 11.66
C ALA A 493 12.20 1.15 12.74
N ASP A 494 11.74 0.65 13.89
CA ASP A 494 12.60 0.21 15.00
C ASP A 494 13.27 -1.15 14.74
N GLN A 495 12.62 -2.06 13.98
CA GLN A 495 13.20 -3.36 13.63
C GLN A 495 14.34 -3.21 12.62
N LEU A 496 14.19 -2.34 11.62
CA LEU A 496 15.19 -2.13 10.58
C LEU A 496 16.41 -1.39 11.11
N ASP A 497 17.61 -1.98 11.01
CA ASP A 497 18.87 -1.38 11.49
C ASP A 497 19.11 0.05 10.92
N SER A 498 18.58 0.33 9.73
CA SER A 498 18.69 1.62 9.04
C SER A 498 17.33 2.30 8.80
N GLY A 499 16.29 1.87 9.53
CA GLY A 499 14.95 2.42 9.43
C GLY A 499 14.83 3.84 10.02
N GLN A 500 14.05 4.69 9.38
CA GLN A 500 13.70 5.99 9.93
C GLN A 500 12.22 6.29 9.68
N LEU A 501 11.51 6.59 10.78
CA LEU A 501 10.09 6.91 10.75
C LEU A 501 9.87 8.38 10.36
N LEU A 502 8.90 8.59 9.46
CA LEU A 502 8.20 9.84 9.19
C LEU A 502 6.74 9.66 9.57
N THR A 503 6.22 10.55 10.38
CA THR A 503 4.83 10.51 10.83
C THR A 503 3.96 11.49 10.03
N TRP A 504 2.83 11.01 9.52
CA TRP A 504 1.72 11.84 9.11
C TRP A 504 0.66 11.85 10.22
N GLU A 505 0.38 13.01 10.78
CA GLU A 505 -0.71 13.18 11.75
C GLU A 505 -2.01 13.51 11.03
N GLY A 506 -2.86 12.52 10.87
CA GLY A 506 -4.11 12.61 10.12
C GLY A 506 -4.76 11.24 9.92
N ASN A 507 -5.78 11.20 9.07
CA ASN A 507 -6.55 10.00 8.75
C ASN A 507 -6.30 9.54 7.31
N GLY A 508 -6.70 8.30 7.03
CA GLY A 508 -6.55 7.65 5.73
C GLY A 508 -5.38 6.66 5.70
N HIS A 509 -5.31 5.88 4.64
CA HIS A 509 -4.31 4.83 4.46
C HIS A 509 -3.17 5.32 3.57
N ALA A 510 -1.92 5.23 4.06
CA ALA A 510 -0.71 5.78 3.45
C ALA A 510 -0.75 7.32 3.30
N ALA A 511 0.40 7.98 3.27
CA ALA A 511 0.49 9.44 3.27
C ALA A 511 1.01 10.04 1.96
N TYR A 512 1.93 9.38 1.29
CA TYR A 512 2.52 9.87 0.04
C TYR A 512 1.58 9.72 -1.17
N THR A 513 0.63 8.78 -1.11
CA THR A 513 -0.37 8.56 -2.18
C THR A 513 -1.56 9.51 -2.11
N ASN A 514 -1.83 10.12 -0.96
CA ASN A 514 -3.03 10.92 -0.72
C ASN A 514 -2.77 12.39 -1.03
N SER A 515 -3.31 12.89 -2.15
CA SER A 515 -3.19 14.29 -2.57
C SER A 515 -3.78 15.33 -1.60
N GLY A 516 -4.58 14.89 -0.62
CA GLY A 516 -5.13 15.74 0.45
C GLY A 516 -4.14 16.08 1.56
N HIS A 517 -3.03 15.34 1.65
CA HIS A 517 -1.96 15.62 2.61
C HIS A 517 -1.12 16.79 2.09
N GLY A 518 -0.75 17.74 2.93
CA GLY A 518 0.04 18.92 2.53
C GLY A 518 1.42 18.56 1.95
N PRO A 519 2.23 19.54 1.53
CA PRO A 519 3.50 19.32 0.83
C PRO A 519 4.59 18.68 1.70
N CYS A 520 4.41 18.57 3.02
CA CYS A 520 5.43 18.11 3.94
C CYS A 520 5.90 16.68 3.65
N VAL A 521 4.98 15.72 3.55
CA VAL A 521 5.30 14.31 3.24
C VAL A 521 5.91 14.21 1.85
N THR A 522 5.26 14.84 0.85
CA THR A 522 5.72 14.81 -0.54
C THR A 522 7.14 15.37 -0.68
N GLN A 523 7.43 16.52 -0.07
CA GLN A 523 8.77 17.12 -0.13
C GLN A 523 9.84 16.24 0.57
N ALA A 524 9.51 15.63 1.70
CA ALA A 524 10.43 14.74 2.41
C ALA A 524 10.76 13.50 1.57
N VAL A 525 9.74 12.86 0.99
CA VAL A 525 9.90 11.67 0.14
C VAL A 525 10.65 12.01 -1.15
N ASP A 526 10.23 13.05 -1.87
CA ASP A 526 10.87 13.48 -3.12
C ASP A 526 12.34 13.84 -2.88
N THR A 527 12.65 14.57 -1.80
CA THR A 527 14.04 14.91 -1.43
C THR A 527 14.86 13.65 -1.19
N TYR A 528 14.33 12.71 -0.41
CA TYR A 528 15.02 11.45 -0.15
C TYR A 528 15.22 10.64 -1.45
N LEU A 529 14.20 10.48 -2.27
CA LEU A 529 14.30 9.76 -3.55
C LEU A 529 15.25 10.44 -4.53
N LEU A 530 15.31 11.78 -4.58
CA LEU A 530 16.17 12.51 -5.53
C LEU A 530 17.61 12.64 -5.06
N THR A 531 17.85 12.79 -3.76
CA THR A 531 19.19 13.15 -3.23
C THR A 531 19.79 12.11 -2.30
N GLY A 532 19.00 11.17 -1.79
CA GLY A 532 19.38 10.26 -0.72
C GLY A 532 19.38 10.89 0.68
N THR A 533 18.98 12.17 0.79
CA THR A 533 18.97 12.87 2.07
C THR A 533 17.72 12.48 2.85
N MET A 534 17.91 11.80 3.99
CA MET A 534 16.82 11.46 4.89
C MET A 534 16.20 12.72 5.51
N PRO A 535 14.88 12.74 5.76
CA PRO A 535 14.26 13.81 6.53
C PRO A 535 14.84 13.87 7.95
N LYS A 536 14.57 14.97 8.67
CA LYS A 536 14.98 15.08 10.08
C LYS A 536 14.36 13.91 10.86
N LYS A 537 15.16 13.26 11.72
CA LYS A 537 14.66 12.18 12.59
C LYS A 537 13.50 12.68 13.46
N GLY A 538 12.41 11.90 13.45
CA GLY A 538 11.18 12.25 14.18
C GLY A 538 10.37 13.38 13.49
N LEU A 539 10.54 13.56 12.18
CA LEU A 539 9.70 14.50 11.42
C LEU A 539 8.24 14.06 11.50
N THR A 540 7.39 14.96 12.02
CA THR A 540 5.94 14.83 11.98
C THR A 540 5.36 15.87 11.05
N CYS A 541 4.59 15.43 10.09
CA CYS A 541 3.85 16.25 9.14
C CYS A 541 2.38 16.33 9.55
N HIS A 542 1.78 17.51 9.41
CA HIS A 542 0.38 17.76 9.77
C HIS A 542 -0.38 18.28 8.55
N GLY A 543 -1.69 17.98 8.46
CA GLY A 543 -2.60 18.60 7.51
C GLY A 543 -2.69 20.12 7.74
N LYS A 544 -3.15 20.87 6.76
CA LYS A 544 -3.58 22.25 7.00
C LYS A 544 -4.79 22.17 7.94
N GLN A 545 -4.63 22.73 9.14
CA GLN A 545 -5.76 23.09 10.00
C GLN A 545 -6.64 24.11 9.33
#